data_0d087d0be6f0e37f63c51fdeacbc3b61
#
_entry.id   0d087d0be6f0e37f63c51fdeacbc3b61
#
_cell.length_a   1.000
_cell.length_b   1.000
_cell.length_c   1.000
_cell.angle_alpha   90.00
_cell.angle_beta   90.00
_cell.angle_gamma   90.00
#
_symmetry.space_group_name_H-M   'P 1'
#
loop_
_entity.id
_entity.type
_entity.pdbx_description
1 polymer ?
#
loop_
_entity_poly.entity_id
_entity_poly.type
_entity_poly.pdbx_seq_one_letter_code
_entity_poly.pdbx_strand_id
1 'polypeptide(L)'
;MFIKDFVLFNPKGKKPTDYVNYIDTSSVEDGKLLGIQYLTDNIPSRAQRVIEEGDILISSVRPILKHNYYVSQTIENGIASTGFIQIRADRSKVIPQYLYYFLTEENKVRMYQTIAETSQSTFPSFNKDVIENMAFPDVSVAEQQHIVDTVRNII
;
A
#
# COMPACT_ATOMS: atom_id res chain seq x y z
N MET A 1 -10.28 15.68 -9.27
CA MET A 1 -10.35 14.23 -9.49
C MET A 1 -10.05 13.52 -8.19
N PHE A 2 -10.47 12.30 -8.10
CA PHE A 2 -10.29 11.50 -6.89
C PHE A 2 -9.28 10.38 -7.13
N ILE A 3 -8.70 9.86 -6.06
CA ILE A 3 -7.69 8.80 -6.15
C ILE A 3 -8.22 7.61 -6.96
N LYS A 4 -9.47 7.23 -6.78
CA LYS A 4 -10.09 6.11 -7.54
C LYS A 4 -10.01 6.26 -9.06
N ASP A 5 -9.85 7.47 -9.56
CA ASP A 5 -9.77 7.74 -11.00
C ASP A 5 -8.38 7.39 -11.59
N PHE A 6 -7.40 7.11 -10.73
CA PHE A 6 -6.00 6.90 -11.12
C PHE A 6 -5.45 5.53 -10.77
N VAL A 7 -6.22 4.71 -10.05
CA VAL A 7 -5.68 3.48 -9.45
C VAL A 7 -6.67 2.32 -9.50
N LEU A 8 -6.15 1.11 -9.28
CA LEU A 8 -6.93 -0.07 -8.94
C LEU A 8 -6.72 -0.40 -7.48
N PHE A 9 -7.79 -0.78 -6.78
CA PHE A 9 -7.73 -1.24 -5.40
C PHE A 9 -7.83 -2.76 -5.36
N ASN A 10 -6.95 -3.40 -4.59
CA ASN A 10 -6.94 -4.83 -4.37
C ASN A 10 -7.12 -5.62 -5.69
N PRO A 11 -6.31 -5.32 -6.72
CA PRO A 11 -6.44 -6.00 -8.00
C PRO A 11 -6.24 -7.50 -7.84
N LYS A 12 -7.02 -8.28 -8.56
CA LYS A 12 -6.90 -9.73 -8.53
C LYS A 12 -5.75 -10.18 -9.40
N GLY A 13 -4.98 -11.15 -8.91
CA GLY A 13 -3.89 -11.76 -9.65
C GLY A 13 -3.94 -13.28 -9.50
N LYS A 14 -3.15 -13.97 -10.31
CA LYS A 14 -3.03 -15.43 -10.23
C LYS A 14 -2.13 -15.78 -9.06
N LYS A 15 -2.68 -16.47 -8.06
CA LYS A 15 -1.89 -16.88 -6.89
C LYS A 15 -0.85 -17.93 -7.27
N PRO A 16 0.37 -17.80 -6.74
CA PRO A 16 1.38 -18.85 -6.90
C PRO A 16 0.90 -20.18 -6.31
N THR A 17 1.30 -21.30 -6.93
CA THR A 17 0.89 -22.64 -6.51
C THR A 17 1.99 -23.44 -5.83
N ASP A 18 3.27 -23.12 -6.10
CA ASP A 18 4.41 -23.86 -5.56
C ASP A 18 4.83 -23.35 -4.19
N TYR A 19 5.15 -22.08 -4.12
CA TYR A 19 5.57 -21.39 -2.90
C TYR A 19 5.14 -19.94 -2.97
N VAL A 20 5.14 -19.27 -1.82
CA VAL A 20 4.87 -17.84 -1.75
C VAL A 20 5.95 -17.15 -0.94
N ASN A 21 6.24 -15.91 -1.31
CA ASN A 21 6.98 -14.96 -0.48
C ASN A 21 5.95 -14.03 0.14
N TYR A 22 5.62 -14.27 1.39
CA TYR A 22 4.50 -13.64 2.08
C TYR A 22 4.94 -12.43 2.88
N ILE A 23 4.20 -11.34 2.70
CA ILE A 23 4.38 -10.09 3.46
C ILE A 23 3.14 -9.87 4.32
N ASP A 24 3.29 -9.98 5.64
CA ASP A 24 2.26 -9.60 6.59
C ASP A 24 2.39 -8.12 6.96
N THR A 25 1.38 -7.57 7.62
CA THR A 25 1.43 -6.17 8.07
C THR A 25 2.59 -5.93 9.04
N SER A 26 2.91 -6.90 9.89
CA SER A 26 4.06 -6.82 10.80
C SER A 26 5.42 -6.92 10.09
N SER A 27 5.44 -7.29 8.81
CA SER A 27 6.68 -7.43 8.04
C SER A 27 7.20 -6.10 7.50
N VAL A 28 6.44 -5.03 7.63
CA VAL A 28 6.81 -3.70 7.11
C VAL A 28 6.56 -2.64 8.18
N GLU A 29 7.37 -1.60 8.16
CA GLU A 29 7.24 -0.48 9.09
C GLU A 29 7.79 0.79 8.44
N ASP A 30 6.93 1.78 8.32
CA ASP A 30 7.28 3.11 7.80
C ASP A 30 8.10 3.04 6.51
N GLY A 31 7.64 2.24 5.57
CA GLY A 31 8.27 2.08 4.26
C GLY A 31 9.40 1.07 4.21
N LYS A 32 9.76 0.44 5.32
CA LYS A 32 10.86 -0.53 5.38
C LYS A 32 10.33 -1.96 5.40
N LEU A 33 10.91 -2.81 4.57
CA LEU A 33 10.64 -4.24 4.58
C LEU A 33 11.54 -4.91 5.61
N LEU A 34 10.94 -5.41 6.69
CA LEU A 34 11.66 -6.04 7.80
C LEU A 34 11.94 -7.52 7.53
N GLY A 35 11.14 -8.16 6.69
CA GLY A 35 11.32 -9.55 6.35
C GLY A 35 10.24 -10.07 5.42
N ILE A 36 10.51 -11.21 4.80
CA ILE A 36 9.58 -11.92 3.93
C ILE A 36 9.53 -13.36 4.41
N GLN A 37 8.34 -13.93 4.50
CA GLN A 37 8.18 -15.33 4.88
C GLN A 37 8.10 -16.20 3.63
N TYR A 38 9.10 -17.04 3.43
CA TYR A 38 9.08 -18.05 2.37
C TYR A 38 8.27 -19.26 2.87
N LEU A 39 7.15 -19.53 2.22
CA LEU A 39 6.22 -20.58 2.66
C LEU A 39 5.88 -21.53 1.52
N THR A 40 5.99 -22.83 1.79
CA THR A 40 5.63 -23.90 0.84
C THR A 40 4.33 -24.61 1.27
N ASP A 41 3.97 -24.51 2.54
CA ASP A 41 2.76 -25.11 3.12
C ASP A 41 2.25 -24.23 4.26
N ASN A 42 1.09 -24.55 4.78
CA ASN A 42 0.44 -23.81 5.88
C ASN A 42 0.36 -22.31 5.58
N ILE A 43 0.05 -21.99 4.33
CA ILE A 43 -0.04 -20.60 3.88
C ILE A 43 -1.24 -19.95 4.56
N PRO A 44 -1.06 -18.80 5.25
CA PRO A 44 -2.16 -18.16 5.92
C PRO A 44 -3.33 -17.83 4.98
N SER A 45 -4.55 -17.95 5.48
CA SER A 45 -5.75 -17.61 4.70
C SER A 45 -5.75 -16.13 4.26
N ARG A 46 -5.05 -15.26 4.99
CA ARG A 46 -4.91 -13.84 4.65
C ARG A 46 -3.93 -13.57 3.52
N ALA A 47 -3.19 -14.56 3.05
CA ALA A 47 -2.26 -14.42 1.93
C ALA A 47 -3.04 -14.39 0.62
N GLN A 48 -3.62 -13.22 0.27
CA GLN A 48 -4.54 -13.08 -0.86
C GLN A 48 -4.13 -12.00 -1.87
N ARG A 49 -3.26 -11.04 -1.49
CA ARG A 49 -2.90 -9.91 -2.31
C ARG A 49 -1.68 -10.21 -3.15
N VAL A 50 -1.86 -10.65 -4.39
CA VAL A 50 -0.74 -10.88 -5.34
C VAL A 50 -0.16 -9.52 -5.70
N ILE A 51 1.12 -9.31 -5.40
CA ILE A 51 1.76 -8.00 -5.55
C ILE A 51 2.63 -7.92 -6.80
N GLU A 52 2.74 -6.70 -7.32
CA GLU A 52 3.63 -6.35 -8.42
C GLU A 52 4.52 -5.18 -8.02
N GLU A 53 5.64 -5.02 -8.71
CA GLU A 53 6.49 -3.84 -8.53
C GLU A 53 5.67 -2.57 -8.76
N GLY A 54 5.82 -1.60 -7.88
CA GLY A 54 5.06 -0.34 -7.92
C GLY A 54 3.79 -0.35 -7.08
N ASP A 55 3.37 -1.49 -6.56
CA ASP A 55 2.20 -1.55 -5.69
C ASP A 55 2.45 -0.83 -4.37
N ILE A 56 1.39 -0.23 -3.84
CA ILE A 56 1.38 0.44 -2.55
C ILE A 56 0.58 -0.42 -1.58
N LEU A 57 1.15 -0.70 -0.43
CA LEU A 57 0.50 -1.47 0.64
C LEU A 57 0.33 -0.56 1.85
N ILE A 58 -0.93 -0.34 2.25
CA ILE A 58 -1.26 0.47 3.42
C ILE A 58 -2.06 -0.38 4.39
N SER A 59 -1.56 -0.54 5.63
CA SER A 59 -2.30 -1.28 6.64
C SER A 59 -3.61 -0.57 6.97
N SER A 60 -4.72 -1.30 6.86
CA SER A 60 -6.03 -0.79 7.24
C SER A 60 -6.30 -0.87 8.73
N VAL A 61 -5.48 -1.64 9.47
CA VAL A 61 -5.61 -1.84 10.91
C VAL A 61 -4.56 -1.03 11.63
N ARG A 62 -4.96 -0.28 12.65
CA ARG A 62 -4.06 0.55 13.46
C ARG A 62 -3.11 1.38 12.58
N PRO A 63 -3.66 2.25 11.72
CA PRO A 63 -2.83 2.96 10.72
C PRO A 63 -1.73 3.83 11.33
N ILE A 64 -1.86 4.26 12.58
CA ILE A 64 -0.83 5.05 13.27
C ILE A 64 0.49 4.30 13.41
N LEU A 65 0.47 2.96 13.36
CA LEU A 65 1.68 2.14 13.44
C LEU A 65 2.47 2.13 12.13
N LYS A 66 1.92 2.71 11.05
CA LYS A 66 2.62 2.90 9.76
C LYS A 66 3.16 1.60 9.16
N HIS A 67 2.40 0.52 9.24
CA HIS A 67 2.75 -0.71 8.53
C HIS A 67 2.43 -0.53 7.04
N ASN A 68 3.22 0.33 6.39
CA ASN A 68 3.05 0.72 4.99
C ASN A 68 4.31 0.39 4.20
N TYR A 69 4.15 0.02 2.94
CA TYR A 69 5.27 -0.34 2.09
C TYR A 69 4.99 -0.01 0.62
N TYR A 70 6.02 0.47 -0.06
CA TYR A 70 6.04 0.63 -1.51
C TYR A 70 6.88 -0.50 -2.11
N VAL A 71 6.28 -1.31 -2.99
CA VAL A 71 6.95 -2.45 -3.60
C VAL A 71 7.90 -1.92 -4.69
N SER A 72 9.12 -1.57 -4.30
CA SER A 72 10.10 -0.93 -5.18
C SER A 72 10.79 -1.90 -6.14
N GLN A 73 10.73 -3.20 -5.87
CA GLN A 73 11.32 -4.25 -6.68
C GLN A 73 10.38 -5.43 -6.79
N THR A 74 10.45 -6.15 -7.90
CA THR A 74 9.67 -7.38 -8.08
C THR A 74 10.07 -8.39 -7.02
N ILE A 75 9.06 -8.96 -6.34
CA ILE A 75 9.24 -10.05 -5.39
C ILE A 75 8.64 -11.30 -6.04
N GLU A 76 9.49 -12.28 -6.33
CA GLU A 76 9.04 -13.51 -6.98
C GLU A 76 8.00 -14.21 -6.11
N ASN A 77 6.86 -14.57 -6.72
CA ASN A 77 5.73 -15.17 -6.01
C ASN A 77 5.29 -14.36 -4.78
N GLY A 78 5.42 -13.03 -4.87
CA GLY A 78 5.08 -12.13 -3.78
C GLY A 78 3.57 -12.08 -3.55
N ILE A 79 3.18 -12.23 -2.30
CA ILE A 79 1.79 -12.14 -1.88
C ILE A 79 1.72 -11.43 -0.53
N ALA A 80 0.76 -10.53 -0.38
CA ALA A 80 0.60 -9.75 0.84
C ALA A 80 -0.71 -10.10 1.55
N SER A 81 -0.77 -9.76 2.83
CA SER A 81 -1.93 -9.98 3.68
C SER A 81 -3.12 -9.13 3.27
N THR A 82 -4.33 -9.64 3.48
CA THR A 82 -5.57 -8.88 3.36
C THR A 82 -5.69 -7.76 4.39
N GLY A 83 -4.80 -7.71 5.38
CA GLY A 83 -4.68 -6.55 6.29
C GLY A 83 -4.19 -5.29 5.60
N PHE A 84 -3.61 -5.43 4.40
CA PHE A 84 -3.25 -4.28 3.57
C PHE A 84 -4.38 -3.89 2.63
N ILE A 85 -4.55 -2.60 2.41
CA ILE A 85 -5.18 -2.05 1.23
C ILE A 85 -4.09 -2.01 0.16
N GLN A 86 -4.27 -2.74 -0.94
CA GLN A 86 -3.32 -2.77 -2.06
C GLN A 86 -3.77 -1.79 -3.13
N ILE A 87 -2.87 -0.90 -3.54
CA ILE A 87 -3.16 0.15 -4.51
C ILE A 87 -2.17 0.03 -5.67
N ARG A 88 -2.71 -0.08 -6.87
CA ARG A 88 -1.91 -0.15 -8.10
C ARG A 88 -2.20 1.06 -8.97
N ALA A 89 -1.19 1.89 -9.19
CA ALA A 89 -1.33 3.12 -9.94
C ALA A 89 -1.48 2.86 -11.44
N ASP A 90 -2.30 3.67 -12.10
CA ASP A 90 -2.25 3.81 -13.55
C ASP A 90 -1.06 4.71 -13.88
N ARG A 91 0.02 4.12 -14.34
CA ARG A 91 1.30 4.83 -14.55
C ARG A 91 1.24 5.87 -15.65
N SER A 92 0.20 5.86 -16.49
CA SER A 92 -0.01 6.90 -17.49
C SER A 92 -0.53 8.20 -16.87
N LYS A 93 -1.02 8.14 -15.62
CA LYS A 93 -1.67 9.27 -14.94
C LYS A 93 -0.91 9.73 -13.70
N VAL A 94 -0.27 8.81 -12.99
CA VAL A 94 0.39 9.11 -11.73
C VAL A 94 1.64 8.26 -11.56
N ILE A 95 2.68 8.86 -10.98
CA ILE A 95 3.90 8.12 -10.63
C ILE A 95 3.61 7.37 -9.32
N PRO A 96 3.77 6.03 -9.29
CA PRO A 96 3.43 5.24 -8.10
C PRO A 96 4.13 5.72 -6.83
N GLN A 97 5.40 6.07 -6.91
CA GLN A 97 6.17 6.51 -5.75
C GLN A 97 5.68 7.86 -5.22
N TYR A 98 5.29 8.78 -6.12
CA TYR A 98 4.67 10.04 -5.71
C TYR A 98 3.36 9.79 -4.96
N LEU A 99 2.53 8.89 -5.51
CA LEU A 99 1.27 8.51 -4.87
C LEU A 99 1.50 7.91 -3.48
N TYR A 100 2.52 7.07 -3.34
CA TYR A 100 2.88 6.50 -2.05
C TYR A 100 3.22 7.60 -1.03
N TYR A 101 4.05 8.57 -1.41
CA TYR A 101 4.39 9.69 -0.53
C TYR A 101 3.14 10.49 -0.14
N PHE A 102 2.29 10.77 -1.12
CA PHE A 102 1.03 11.51 -0.87
C PHE A 102 0.13 10.77 0.12
N LEU A 103 -0.07 9.47 -0.08
CA LEU A 103 -0.98 8.67 0.74
C LEU A 103 -0.45 8.38 2.14
N THR A 104 0.86 8.49 2.35
CA THR A 104 1.49 8.18 3.63
C THR A 104 2.03 9.42 4.36
N GLU A 105 1.67 10.62 3.91
CA GLU A 105 1.97 11.85 4.65
C GLU A 105 1.42 11.77 6.07
N GLU A 106 2.08 12.41 7.00
CA GLU A 106 1.71 12.36 8.42
C GLU A 106 0.24 12.77 8.65
N ASN A 107 -0.23 13.80 7.98
CA ASN A 107 -1.62 14.25 8.09
C ASN A 107 -2.62 13.21 7.56
N LYS A 108 -2.23 12.44 6.54
CA LYS A 108 -3.06 11.36 6.03
C LYS A 108 -3.14 10.20 7.03
N VAL A 109 -1.99 9.81 7.59
CA VAL A 109 -1.93 8.73 8.59
C VAL A 109 -2.78 9.08 9.81
N ARG A 110 -2.73 10.31 10.27
CA ARG A 110 -3.57 10.78 11.39
C ARG A 110 -5.05 10.73 11.04
N MET A 111 -5.41 11.09 9.82
CA MET A 111 -6.78 11.01 9.35
C MET A 111 -7.27 9.56 9.35
N TYR A 112 -6.46 8.62 8.83
CA TYR A 112 -6.81 7.20 8.85
C TYR A 112 -7.03 6.71 10.28
N GLN A 113 -6.15 7.09 11.20
CA GLN A 113 -6.26 6.69 12.60
C GLN A 113 -7.51 7.24 13.25
N THR A 114 -7.84 8.50 13.02
CA THR A 114 -9.05 9.13 13.55
C THR A 114 -10.30 8.39 13.07
N ILE A 115 -10.36 8.05 11.78
CA ILE A 115 -11.48 7.30 11.22
C ILE A 115 -11.52 5.88 11.81
N ALA A 116 -10.37 5.24 11.95
CA ALA A 116 -10.28 3.90 12.49
C ALA A 116 -10.79 3.82 13.94
N GLU A 117 -10.53 4.84 14.73
CA GLU A 117 -10.96 4.91 16.13
C GLU A 117 -12.48 4.96 16.28
N THR A 118 -13.21 5.36 15.23
CA THR A 118 -14.67 5.36 15.23
C THR A 118 -15.28 4.05 14.73
N SER A 119 -14.44 3.08 14.33
CA SER A 119 -14.92 1.82 13.77
C SER A 119 -15.55 0.93 14.86
N GLN A 120 -16.48 0.06 14.42
CA GLN A 120 -17.14 -0.90 15.28
C GLN A 120 -16.37 -2.22 15.41
N SER A 121 -15.22 -2.34 14.78
CA SER A 121 -14.44 -3.58 14.80
C SER A 121 -13.63 -3.73 16.09
N THR A 122 -13.22 -4.96 16.39
CA THR A 122 -12.38 -5.30 17.54
C THR A 122 -11.07 -4.53 17.52
N PHE A 123 -10.51 -4.34 16.31
CA PHE A 123 -9.28 -3.56 16.12
C PHE A 123 -9.62 -2.31 15.32
N PRO A 124 -9.06 -1.12 15.70
CA PRO A 124 -9.27 0.10 14.94
C PRO A 124 -8.86 -0.11 13.47
N SER A 125 -9.79 0.09 12.54
CA SER A 125 -9.53 -0.08 11.11
C SER A 125 -10.33 0.91 10.28
N PHE A 126 -9.87 1.17 9.06
CA PHE A 126 -10.59 1.98 8.08
C PHE A 126 -10.68 1.21 6.76
N ASN A 127 -11.59 1.61 5.89
CA ASN A 127 -11.83 0.95 4.62
C ASN A 127 -11.22 1.71 3.46
N LYS A 128 -11.04 1.02 2.34
CA LYS A 128 -10.44 1.61 1.13
C LYS A 128 -11.21 2.81 0.58
N ASP A 129 -12.52 2.92 0.87
CA ASP A 129 -13.34 4.03 0.41
C ASP A 129 -12.82 5.40 0.89
N VAL A 130 -12.15 5.44 2.04
CA VAL A 130 -11.50 6.65 2.53
C VAL A 130 -10.46 7.15 1.52
N ILE A 131 -9.67 6.24 0.97
CA ILE A 131 -8.65 6.58 -0.03
C ILE A 131 -9.29 6.80 -1.40
N GLU A 132 -10.26 5.96 -1.79
CA GLU A 132 -10.96 6.08 -3.07
C GLU A 132 -11.51 7.49 -3.29
N ASN A 133 -12.11 8.07 -2.25
CA ASN A 133 -12.81 9.33 -2.32
C ASN A 133 -11.94 10.54 -1.93
N MET A 134 -10.65 10.32 -1.74
CA MET A 134 -9.70 11.39 -1.44
C MET A 134 -9.41 12.20 -2.71
N ALA A 135 -9.45 13.53 -2.59
CA ALA A 135 -9.08 14.40 -3.69
C ALA A 135 -7.57 14.27 -4.00
N PHE A 136 -7.26 14.20 -5.29
CA PHE A 136 -5.87 14.13 -5.74
C PHE A 136 -5.44 15.51 -6.23
N PRO A 137 -4.26 16.01 -5.83
CA PRO A 137 -3.78 17.32 -6.27
C PRO A 137 -3.55 17.34 -7.79
N ASP A 138 -3.82 18.48 -8.40
CA ASP A 138 -3.57 18.71 -9.84
C ASP A 138 -2.09 19.02 -10.04
N VAL A 139 -1.28 17.97 -10.12
CA VAL A 139 0.17 18.05 -10.27
C VAL A 139 0.57 17.29 -11.51
N SER A 140 1.34 17.92 -12.38
CA SER A 140 1.83 17.27 -13.61
C SER A 140 2.76 16.11 -13.31
N VAL A 141 2.84 15.14 -14.23
CA VAL A 141 3.76 14.01 -14.09
C VAL A 141 5.21 14.48 -13.94
N ALA A 142 5.60 15.53 -14.67
CA ALA A 142 6.95 16.10 -14.57
C ALA A 142 7.23 16.63 -13.16
N GLU A 143 6.27 17.32 -12.55
CA GLU A 143 6.42 17.83 -11.19
C GLU A 143 6.39 16.71 -10.16
N GLN A 144 5.57 15.69 -10.36
CA GLN A 144 5.57 14.49 -9.53
C GLN A 144 6.96 13.86 -9.52
N GLN A 145 7.59 13.72 -10.68
CA GLN A 145 8.93 13.15 -10.79
C GLN A 145 9.96 14.00 -10.05
N HIS A 146 9.85 15.32 -10.16
CA HIS A 146 10.74 16.23 -9.45
C HIS A 146 10.63 16.06 -7.93
N ILE A 147 9.41 15.92 -7.42
CA ILE A 147 9.17 15.70 -5.99
C ILE A 147 9.77 14.36 -5.55
N VAL A 148 9.56 13.29 -6.32
CA VAL A 148 10.12 11.97 -6.05
C VAL A 148 11.64 12.04 -5.98
N ASP A 149 12.28 12.71 -6.94
CA ASP A 149 13.73 12.85 -7.00
C ASP A 149 14.25 13.65 -5.79
N THR A 150 13.54 14.70 -5.40
CA THR A 150 13.89 15.53 -4.25
C THR A 150 13.83 14.73 -2.94
N VAL A 151 12.75 13.99 -2.71
CA VAL A 151 12.59 13.15 -1.53
C VAL A 151 13.68 12.08 -1.47
N ARG A 152 13.97 11.45 -2.62
CA ARG A 152 15.00 10.42 -2.71
C ARG A 152 16.39 10.94 -2.33
N ASN A 153 16.69 12.19 -2.66
CA ASN A 153 17.97 12.83 -2.35
C ASN A 153 18.09 13.26 -0.87
N ILE A 154 16.98 13.42 -0.18
CA ILE A 154 16.97 13.77 1.24
C ILE A 154 17.22 12.53 2.11
N ILE A 155 16.75 11.40 1.67
CA ILE A 155 16.90 10.13 2.38
C ILE A 155 18.21 9.47 1.95
#